data_eb62c4620625924fff339d450fdbcc7c
#
_entry.id   eb62c4620625924fff339d450fdbcc7c
#
_cell.length_a   1.000
_cell.length_b   1.000
_cell.length_c   1.000
_cell.angle_alpha   90.00
_cell.angle_beta   90.00
_cell.angle_gamma   90.00
#
_symmetry.space_group_name_H-M   'P 1'
#
loop_
_entity.id
_entity.type
_entity.pdbx_description
1 polymer ?
#
loop_
_entity_poly.entity_id
_entity_poly.type
_entity_poly.pdbx_seq_one_letter_code
_entity_poly.pdbx_strand_id
1 'polypeptide(L)'
;MARNDGVDRTTVRNQPRTESNITDAEAHNERQKACYRNEDIVPERSHLNIHFKEPSGSYQEMFRQMEQDGTISTRGLKQDAVHYGELVFDVNSAYFHNHGGYEFAQAFYAEAYRAAVDIVGGEQYILSAVMHADERNQGMSKALGYDVWHYHLHVVYVPTTDQPFIGEIMALLKRTPEQNAAFERCVGFLAEMIEKYSGKVEFPVLPADSKTSWDSLSNPSSQTNSEEPLTNDMAA
;
A
#
# COMPACT_ATOMS: atom_id res chain seq x y z
N MET A 1 15.34 8.42 8.92
CA MET A 1 16.56 8.57 8.07
C MET A 1 16.56 7.43 7.07
N ALA A 2 16.46 7.75 5.79
CA ALA A 2 16.69 6.75 4.75
C ALA A 2 18.12 6.23 4.88
N ARG A 3 18.28 4.93 5.11
CA ARG A 3 19.61 4.32 5.16
C ARG A 3 20.08 4.12 3.73
N ASN A 4 21.11 4.85 3.33
CA ASN A 4 21.77 4.66 2.04
C ASN A 4 22.82 3.53 2.19
N ASP A 5 22.31 2.31 2.39
CA ASP A 5 23.14 1.11 2.62
C ASP A 5 23.11 0.15 1.42
N GLY A 6 22.53 0.57 0.30
CA GLY A 6 22.42 -0.24 -0.93
C GLY A 6 21.49 -1.45 -0.80
N VAL A 7 20.69 -1.53 0.27
CA VAL A 7 19.77 -2.64 0.50
C VAL A 7 18.40 -2.30 -0.08
N ASP A 8 17.92 -3.12 -0.98
CA ASP A 8 16.54 -3.05 -1.45
C ASP A 8 15.59 -3.43 -0.33
N ARG A 9 14.56 -2.61 -0.15
CA ARG A 9 13.56 -2.80 0.91
C ARG A 9 12.20 -2.92 0.29
N THR A 10 11.46 -3.90 0.80
CA THR A 10 10.06 -4.08 0.53
C THR A 10 9.25 -3.95 1.82
N THR A 11 8.06 -3.44 1.70
CA THR A 11 7.09 -3.34 2.80
C THR A 11 5.77 -3.89 2.33
N VAL A 12 5.16 -4.75 3.15
CA VAL A 12 3.76 -5.10 3.00
C VAL A 12 3.02 -4.53 4.19
N ARG A 13 2.06 -3.65 3.92
CA ARG A 13 1.18 -3.08 4.94
C ARG A 13 -0.20 -3.66 4.75
N ASN A 14 -0.87 -3.91 5.85
CA ASN A 14 -2.26 -4.26 5.82
C ASN A 14 -3.04 -3.22 6.61
N GLN A 15 -4.00 -2.57 5.95
CA GLN A 15 -4.80 -1.50 6.50
C GLN A 15 -6.23 -1.99 6.68
N PRO A 16 -6.75 -2.00 7.92
CA PRO A 16 -8.16 -2.29 8.14
C PRO A 16 -9.02 -1.16 7.58
N ARG A 17 -10.10 -1.53 6.89
CA ARG A 17 -11.08 -0.59 6.35
C ARG A 17 -12.47 -0.90 6.90
N THR A 18 -13.19 0.15 7.20
CA THR A 18 -14.58 0.08 7.66
C THR A 18 -15.51 0.61 6.57
N GLU A 19 -16.80 0.40 6.73
CA GLU A 19 -17.82 0.94 5.82
C GLU A 19 -17.70 2.47 5.64
N SER A 20 -17.24 3.18 6.67
CA SER A 20 -17.13 4.64 6.65
C SER A 20 -15.91 5.18 5.86
N ASN A 21 -14.86 4.37 5.64
CA ASN A 21 -13.63 4.84 5.01
C ASN A 21 -13.24 4.07 3.73
N ILE A 22 -13.99 3.02 3.39
CA ILE A 22 -13.70 2.23 2.18
C ILE A 22 -13.90 3.03 0.89
N THR A 23 -14.90 3.90 0.85
CA THR A 23 -15.19 4.75 -0.33
C THR A 23 -14.04 5.72 -0.63
N ASP A 24 -13.37 6.26 0.40
CA ASP A 24 -12.22 7.14 0.19
C ASP A 24 -11.00 6.35 -0.31
N ALA A 25 -10.83 5.11 0.15
CA ALA A 25 -9.81 4.19 -0.35
C ALA A 25 -10.10 3.80 -1.81
N GLU A 26 -11.35 3.44 -2.13
CA GLU A 26 -11.78 3.17 -3.51
C GLU A 26 -11.49 4.36 -4.43
N ALA A 27 -11.93 5.56 -4.05
CA ALA A 27 -11.70 6.76 -4.85
C ALA A 27 -10.20 7.08 -5.04
N HIS A 28 -9.32 6.66 -4.11
CA HIS A 28 -7.87 6.76 -4.28
C HIS A 28 -7.34 5.69 -5.22
N ASN A 29 -7.68 4.43 -4.98
CA ASN A 29 -7.15 3.29 -5.71
C ASN A 29 -7.59 3.30 -7.18
N GLU A 30 -8.86 3.64 -7.42
CA GLU A 30 -9.46 3.69 -8.75
C GLU A 30 -9.28 5.06 -9.43
N ARG A 31 -8.46 5.96 -8.84
CA ARG A 31 -8.17 7.30 -9.40
C ARG A 31 -9.42 8.13 -9.74
N GLN A 32 -10.47 8.06 -8.89
CA GLN A 32 -11.73 8.74 -9.10
C GLN A 32 -11.79 10.18 -8.55
N LYS A 33 -10.73 10.64 -7.84
CA LYS A 33 -10.70 11.99 -7.27
C LYS A 33 -10.34 13.02 -8.32
N ALA A 34 -11.02 14.18 -8.30
CA ALA A 34 -10.69 15.30 -9.17
C ALA A 34 -9.33 15.94 -8.84
N CYS A 35 -8.88 15.82 -7.58
CA CYS A 35 -7.56 16.26 -7.13
C CYS A 35 -7.06 15.38 -6.00
N TYR A 36 -5.76 15.27 -5.88
CA TYR A 36 -5.07 14.48 -4.85
C TYR A 36 -4.24 15.40 -3.97
N ARG A 37 -4.16 15.09 -2.67
CA ARG A 37 -3.23 15.77 -1.74
C ARG A 37 -1.78 15.37 -2.00
N ASN A 38 -1.58 14.17 -2.53
CA ASN A 38 -0.27 13.70 -2.95
C ASN A 38 0.08 14.34 -4.28
N GLU A 39 1.01 15.31 -4.26
CA GLU A 39 1.50 16.04 -5.44
C GLU A 39 2.37 15.16 -6.35
N ASP A 40 2.73 13.97 -5.91
CA ASP A 40 3.50 13.00 -6.70
C ASP A 40 2.62 12.30 -7.75
N ILE A 41 1.29 12.30 -7.59
CA ILE A 41 0.36 11.72 -8.54
C ILE A 41 0.29 12.60 -9.79
N VAL A 42 0.55 11.96 -10.95
CA VAL A 42 0.49 12.56 -12.28
C VAL A 42 -0.70 11.95 -13.04
N PRO A 43 -1.87 12.62 -13.06
CA PRO A 43 -3.12 12.04 -13.60
C PRO A 43 -3.01 11.62 -15.07
N GLU A 44 -2.20 12.34 -15.86
CA GLU A 44 -1.99 12.04 -17.28
C GLU A 44 -1.34 10.67 -17.48
N ARG A 45 -0.73 10.11 -16.42
CA ARG A 45 -0.06 8.82 -16.42
C ARG A 45 -0.93 7.70 -15.85
N SER A 46 -2.10 7.99 -15.29
CA SER A 46 -2.97 6.98 -14.65
C SER A 46 -3.43 5.89 -15.62
N HIS A 47 -3.38 6.14 -16.94
CA HIS A 47 -3.61 5.11 -17.95
C HIS A 47 -2.58 3.97 -17.97
N LEU A 48 -1.46 4.11 -17.24
CA LEU A 48 -0.45 3.06 -17.03
C LEU A 48 -0.66 2.27 -15.75
N ASN A 49 -1.65 2.63 -14.92
CA ASN A 49 -2.05 1.81 -13.79
C ASN A 49 -2.65 0.51 -14.32
N ILE A 50 -2.34 -0.61 -13.67
CA ILE A 50 -2.73 -1.94 -14.14
C ILE A 50 -3.60 -2.59 -13.10
N HIS A 51 -4.80 -3.00 -13.47
CA HIS A 51 -5.63 -3.87 -12.68
C HIS A 51 -5.25 -5.34 -12.95
N PHE A 52 -4.84 -6.06 -11.92
CA PHE A 52 -4.76 -7.51 -11.93
C PHE A 52 -6.13 -8.12 -11.65
N LYS A 53 -6.98 -7.36 -10.92
CA LYS A 53 -8.40 -7.61 -10.78
C LYS A 53 -9.16 -6.28 -10.80
N GLU A 54 -9.97 -6.08 -11.83
CA GLU A 54 -10.86 -4.92 -11.89
C GLU A 54 -12.08 -5.12 -10.97
N PRO A 55 -12.54 -4.06 -10.27
CA PRO A 55 -13.77 -4.14 -9.50
C PRO A 55 -14.98 -4.19 -10.46
N SER A 56 -15.95 -5.05 -10.16
CA SER A 56 -17.20 -5.18 -10.95
C SER A 56 -18.27 -4.15 -10.59
N GLY A 57 -18.04 -3.32 -9.59
CA GLY A 57 -18.89 -2.27 -9.07
C GLY A 57 -18.17 -1.54 -7.96
N SER A 58 -18.85 -0.68 -7.20
CA SER A 58 -18.23 -0.11 -6.00
C SER A 58 -17.89 -1.21 -4.98
N TYR A 59 -16.85 -0.97 -4.17
CA TYR A 59 -16.42 -1.96 -3.17
C TYR A 59 -17.56 -2.32 -2.21
N GLN A 60 -18.41 -1.35 -1.87
CA GLN A 60 -19.58 -1.57 -1.03
C GLN A 60 -20.66 -2.40 -1.73
N GLU A 61 -20.88 -2.21 -3.02
CA GLU A 61 -21.85 -3.03 -3.81
C GLU A 61 -21.36 -4.45 -3.93
N MET A 62 -20.07 -4.65 -4.23
CA MET A 62 -19.46 -5.96 -4.30
C MET A 62 -19.55 -6.70 -2.96
N PHE A 63 -19.28 -6.02 -1.84
CA PHE A 63 -19.43 -6.59 -0.50
C PHE A 63 -20.86 -7.06 -0.23
N ARG A 64 -21.87 -6.22 -0.53
CA ARG A 64 -23.29 -6.59 -0.37
C ARG A 64 -23.68 -7.77 -1.26
N GLN A 65 -23.14 -7.82 -2.48
CA GLN A 65 -23.38 -8.96 -3.37
C GLN A 65 -22.80 -10.26 -2.80
N MET A 66 -21.57 -10.22 -2.28
CA MET A 66 -20.94 -11.38 -1.62
C MET A 66 -21.75 -11.85 -0.39
N GLU A 67 -22.38 -10.94 0.35
CA GLU A 67 -23.27 -11.27 1.46
C GLU A 67 -24.57 -11.92 0.97
N GLN A 68 -25.17 -11.37 -0.11
CA GLN A 68 -26.43 -11.88 -0.68
C GLN A 68 -26.27 -13.28 -1.29
N ASP A 69 -25.17 -13.56 -1.93
CA ASP A 69 -24.90 -14.87 -2.54
C ASP A 69 -24.28 -15.89 -1.55
N GLY A 70 -24.03 -15.45 -0.31
CA GLY A 70 -23.54 -16.34 0.75
C GLY A 70 -22.03 -16.62 0.70
N THR A 71 -21.28 -15.91 -0.12
CA THR A 71 -19.80 -16.00 -0.15
C THR A 71 -19.20 -15.57 1.17
N ILE A 72 -19.83 -14.59 1.84
CA ILE A 72 -19.45 -14.10 3.17
C ILE A 72 -20.67 -14.03 4.08
N SER A 73 -20.43 -13.92 5.41
CA SER A 73 -21.50 -13.70 6.40
C SER A 73 -21.09 -12.64 7.40
N THR A 74 -21.91 -11.62 7.53
CA THR A 74 -21.74 -10.55 8.53
C THR A 74 -22.47 -10.83 9.84
N ARG A 75 -23.06 -12.02 9.98
CA ARG A 75 -23.85 -12.39 11.16
C ARG A 75 -23.03 -12.28 12.44
N GLY A 76 -23.45 -11.41 13.35
CA GLY A 76 -22.79 -11.19 14.64
C GLY A 76 -21.70 -10.11 14.60
N LEU A 77 -21.40 -9.52 13.45
CA LEU A 77 -20.51 -8.36 13.38
C LEU A 77 -21.22 -7.10 13.89
N LYS A 78 -20.45 -6.21 14.52
CA LYS A 78 -20.92 -4.89 14.91
C LYS A 78 -20.92 -3.97 13.70
N GLN A 79 -21.72 -2.89 13.75
CA GLN A 79 -21.84 -1.92 12.66
C GLN A 79 -20.51 -1.20 12.36
N ASP A 80 -19.64 -1.04 13.37
CA ASP A 80 -18.33 -0.41 13.27
C ASP A 80 -17.19 -1.44 13.06
N ALA A 81 -17.55 -2.69 12.75
CA ALA A 81 -16.56 -3.74 12.50
C ALA A 81 -15.71 -3.42 11.25
N VAL A 82 -14.51 -3.98 11.23
CA VAL A 82 -13.67 -3.96 10.03
C VAL A 82 -14.25 -4.96 9.05
N HIS A 83 -14.74 -4.46 7.92
CA HIS A 83 -15.35 -5.27 6.87
C HIS A 83 -14.40 -5.53 5.70
N TYR A 84 -13.36 -4.70 5.55
CA TYR A 84 -12.42 -4.79 4.44
C TYR A 84 -10.99 -4.73 4.94
N GLY A 85 -10.10 -5.35 4.20
CA GLY A 85 -8.67 -5.21 4.34
C GLY A 85 -8.05 -4.65 3.06
N GLU A 86 -6.95 -3.93 3.21
CA GLU A 86 -6.17 -3.44 2.08
C GLU A 86 -4.71 -3.79 2.29
N LEU A 87 -4.19 -4.70 1.45
CA LEU A 87 -2.77 -4.99 1.37
C LEU A 87 -2.10 -3.97 0.45
N VAL A 88 -1.05 -3.32 0.93
CA VAL A 88 -0.23 -2.43 0.11
C VAL A 88 1.17 -3.01 0.05
N PHE A 89 1.56 -3.45 -1.16
CA PHE A 89 2.90 -3.93 -1.46
C PHE A 89 3.72 -2.78 -2.02
N ASP A 90 4.80 -2.46 -1.38
CA ASP A 90 5.63 -1.31 -1.67
C ASP A 90 7.11 -1.71 -1.71
N VAL A 91 7.79 -1.36 -2.79
CA VAL A 91 9.22 -1.58 -2.99
C VAL A 91 9.87 -0.26 -3.38
N ASN A 92 11.07 -0.01 -2.92
CA ASN A 92 11.73 1.25 -3.22
C ASN A 92 11.87 1.49 -4.74
N SER A 93 11.70 2.75 -5.18
CA SER A 93 11.72 3.11 -6.60
C SER A 93 13.05 2.79 -7.28
N ALA A 94 14.15 2.79 -6.53
CA ALA A 94 15.48 2.49 -7.07
C ALA A 94 15.57 1.04 -7.54
N TYR A 95 14.91 0.11 -6.83
CA TYR A 95 14.86 -1.29 -7.22
C TYR A 95 14.31 -1.45 -8.64
N PHE A 96 13.11 -0.94 -8.88
CA PHE A 96 12.49 -1.02 -10.21
C PHE A 96 13.28 -0.24 -11.28
N HIS A 97 13.74 0.94 -10.93
CA HIS A 97 14.56 1.76 -11.84
C HIS A 97 15.78 0.98 -12.36
N ASN A 98 16.45 0.24 -11.47
CA ASN A 98 17.65 -0.53 -11.79
C ASN A 98 17.38 -1.87 -12.49
N HIS A 99 16.14 -2.38 -12.46
CA HIS A 99 15.77 -3.70 -12.99
C HIS A 99 14.87 -3.65 -14.24
N GLY A 100 14.73 -2.51 -14.89
CA GLY A 100 13.94 -2.41 -16.13
C GLY A 100 12.65 -1.61 -16.01
N GLY A 101 12.41 -0.97 -14.86
CA GLY A 101 11.34 0.02 -14.71
C GLY A 101 9.95 -0.60 -14.74
N TYR A 102 9.11 -0.07 -15.64
CA TYR A 102 7.69 -0.36 -15.68
C TYR A 102 7.37 -1.83 -15.99
N GLU A 103 7.96 -2.41 -17.02
CA GLU A 103 7.69 -3.80 -17.43
C GLU A 103 8.10 -4.79 -16.33
N PHE A 104 9.22 -4.52 -15.66
CA PHE A 104 9.65 -5.35 -14.55
C PHE A 104 8.72 -5.18 -13.33
N ALA A 105 8.28 -3.96 -13.02
CA ALA A 105 7.32 -3.71 -11.94
C ALA A 105 5.99 -4.43 -12.20
N GLN A 106 5.51 -4.42 -13.43
CA GLN A 106 4.31 -5.16 -13.84
C GLN A 106 4.45 -6.67 -13.57
N ALA A 107 5.55 -7.28 -14.02
CA ALA A 107 5.78 -8.70 -13.80
C ALA A 107 5.92 -9.03 -12.30
N PHE A 108 6.64 -8.19 -11.54
CA PHE A 108 6.84 -8.33 -10.12
C PHE A 108 5.51 -8.29 -9.35
N TYR A 109 4.67 -7.29 -9.62
CA TYR A 109 3.39 -7.14 -8.93
C TYR A 109 2.32 -8.13 -9.39
N ALA A 110 2.45 -8.71 -10.59
CA ALA A 110 1.63 -9.85 -10.97
C ALA A 110 1.88 -11.08 -10.07
N GLU A 111 3.15 -11.35 -9.72
CA GLU A 111 3.49 -12.42 -8.76
C GLU A 111 3.04 -12.05 -7.33
N ALA A 112 3.21 -10.78 -6.92
CA ALA A 112 2.72 -10.31 -5.62
C ALA A 112 1.19 -10.44 -5.49
N TYR A 113 0.45 -10.20 -6.58
CA TYR A 113 -0.99 -10.43 -6.63
C TYR A 113 -1.35 -11.91 -6.43
N ARG A 114 -0.64 -12.84 -7.09
CA ARG A 114 -0.86 -14.29 -6.88
C ARG A 114 -0.63 -14.68 -5.42
N ALA A 115 0.44 -14.17 -4.81
CA ALA A 115 0.69 -14.38 -3.39
C ALA A 115 -0.43 -13.78 -2.50
N ALA A 116 -0.96 -12.62 -2.86
CA ALA A 116 -2.09 -12.02 -2.15
C ALA A 116 -3.35 -12.90 -2.25
N VAL A 117 -3.65 -13.48 -3.41
CA VAL A 117 -4.76 -14.44 -3.59
C VAL A 117 -4.63 -15.62 -2.62
N ASP A 118 -3.42 -16.19 -2.50
CA ASP A 118 -3.16 -17.30 -1.57
C ASP A 118 -3.31 -16.87 -0.10
N ILE A 119 -2.85 -15.66 0.24
CA ILE A 119 -2.93 -15.11 1.60
C ILE A 119 -4.37 -14.88 2.02
N VAL A 120 -5.20 -14.32 1.13
CA VAL A 120 -6.60 -14.01 1.42
C VAL A 120 -7.53 -15.23 1.24
N GLY A 121 -6.99 -16.39 0.85
CA GLY A 121 -7.74 -17.65 0.73
C GLY A 121 -8.58 -17.79 -0.53
N GLY A 122 -8.32 -16.97 -1.53
CA GLY A 122 -8.92 -17.07 -2.85
C GLY A 122 -9.31 -15.75 -3.48
N GLU A 123 -9.31 -15.71 -4.79
CA GLU A 123 -9.60 -14.53 -5.59
C GLU A 123 -11.03 -14.00 -5.40
N GLN A 124 -11.98 -14.86 -5.00
CA GLN A 124 -13.37 -14.49 -4.73
C GLN A 124 -13.51 -13.47 -3.59
N TYR A 125 -12.52 -13.39 -2.69
CA TYR A 125 -12.53 -12.43 -1.58
C TYR A 125 -11.85 -11.10 -1.92
N ILE A 126 -11.18 -10.99 -3.07
CA ILE A 126 -10.54 -9.76 -3.52
C ILE A 126 -11.57 -8.91 -4.29
N LEU A 127 -11.71 -7.65 -3.91
CA LEU A 127 -12.58 -6.68 -4.58
C LEU A 127 -11.87 -5.98 -5.74
N SER A 128 -10.63 -5.57 -5.53
CA SER A 128 -9.79 -4.92 -6.54
C SER A 128 -8.32 -5.20 -6.25
N ALA A 129 -7.51 -5.26 -7.30
CA ALA A 129 -6.05 -5.30 -7.20
C ALA A 129 -5.45 -4.43 -8.30
N VAL A 130 -4.87 -3.29 -7.93
CA VAL A 130 -4.34 -2.29 -8.87
C VAL A 130 -2.90 -1.93 -8.55
N MET A 131 -2.02 -2.03 -9.55
CA MET A 131 -0.68 -1.46 -9.50
C MET A 131 -0.75 0.01 -9.95
N HIS A 132 -0.35 0.92 -9.07
CA HIS A 132 -0.15 2.32 -9.44
C HIS A 132 1.22 2.50 -10.10
N ALA A 133 1.21 3.22 -11.22
CA ALA A 133 2.39 3.56 -12.01
C ALA A 133 2.45 5.06 -12.34
N ASP A 134 1.61 5.85 -11.70
CA ASP A 134 1.39 7.27 -11.94
C ASP A 134 1.95 8.18 -10.84
N GLU A 135 2.70 7.64 -9.88
CA GLU A 135 3.33 8.43 -8.83
C GLU A 135 4.80 8.70 -9.13
N ARG A 136 5.20 9.98 -9.14
CA ARG A 136 6.58 10.39 -9.41
C ARG A 136 7.41 10.38 -8.13
N ASN A 137 8.55 9.73 -8.15
CA ASN A 137 9.54 9.90 -7.10
C ASN A 137 10.32 11.21 -7.32
N GLN A 138 9.87 12.31 -6.73
CA GLN A 138 10.47 13.65 -6.92
C GLN A 138 11.94 13.68 -6.51
N GLY A 139 12.31 13.00 -5.42
CA GLY A 139 13.69 12.97 -4.93
C GLY A 139 14.66 12.35 -5.93
N MET A 140 14.31 11.15 -6.43
CA MET A 140 15.14 10.49 -7.46
C MET A 140 15.10 11.24 -8.79
N SER A 141 13.93 11.72 -9.21
CA SER A 141 13.79 12.50 -10.45
C SER A 141 14.68 13.73 -10.46
N LYS A 142 14.71 14.48 -9.34
CA LYS A 142 15.60 15.62 -9.17
C LYS A 142 17.06 15.24 -9.19
N ALA A 143 17.44 14.14 -8.55
CA ALA A 143 18.83 13.69 -8.48
C ALA A 143 19.36 13.22 -9.84
N LEU A 144 18.52 12.56 -10.66
CA LEU A 144 18.89 11.97 -11.94
C LEU A 144 18.64 12.90 -13.15
N GLY A 145 17.83 13.95 -12.98
CA GLY A 145 17.52 14.91 -14.05
C GLY A 145 16.46 14.43 -15.04
N TYR A 146 15.75 13.35 -14.73
CA TYR A 146 14.62 12.82 -15.50
C TYR A 146 13.61 12.13 -14.58
N ASP A 147 12.38 11.90 -15.06
CA ASP A 147 11.31 11.35 -14.24
C ASP A 147 11.57 9.89 -13.82
N VAL A 148 11.53 9.62 -12.53
CA VAL A 148 11.55 8.30 -11.93
C VAL A 148 10.22 8.04 -11.25
N TRP A 149 9.66 6.85 -11.46
CA TRP A 149 8.33 6.50 -11.02
C TRP A 149 8.38 5.56 -9.82
N HIS A 150 7.42 5.72 -8.95
CA HIS A 150 7.19 4.86 -7.80
C HIS A 150 6.06 3.91 -8.14
N TYR A 151 6.32 2.61 -8.03
CA TYR A 151 5.33 1.57 -8.30
C TYR A 151 4.96 0.88 -6.99
N HIS A 152 3.67 0.66 -6.78
CA HIS A 152 3.15 -0.08 -5.65
C HIS A 152 1.82 -0.74 -6.00
N LEU A 153 1.47 -1.83 -5.28
CA LEU A 153 0.26 -2.60 -5.52
C LEU A 153 -0.69 -2.44 -4.34
N HIS A 154 -1.93 -2.09 -4.62
CA HIS A 154 -3.05 -2.15 -3.69
C HIS A 154 -3.89 -3.40 -3.97
N VAL A 155 -4.22 -4.17 -2.93
CA VAL A 155 -5.15 -5.29 -3.01
C VAL A 155 -6.21 -5.11 -1.93
N VAL A 156 -7.43 -4.79 -2.34
CA VAL A 156 -8.57 -4.63 -1.43
C VAL A 156 -9.35 -5.93 -1.39
N TYR A 157 -9.64 -6.42 -0.18
CA TYR A 157 -10.28 -7.71 0.02
C TYR A 157 -11.24 -7.71 1.20
N VAL A 158 -12.09 -8.73 1.27
CA VAL A 158 -12.98 -9.00 2.41
C VAL A 158 -12.35 -10.08 3.28
N PRO A 159 -11.99 -9.77 4.54
CA PRO A 159 -11.46 -10.77 5.46
C PRO A 159 -12.53 -11.79 5.86
N THR A 160 -12.17 -13.08 5.93
CA THR A 160 -13.05 -14.15 6.40
C THR A 160 -12.53 -14.78 7.69
N THR A 161 -13.37 -15.50 8.42
CA THR A 161 -13.01 -16.13 9.71
C THR A 161 -11.93 -17.21 9.58
N ASP A 162 -11.77 -17.77 8.40
CA ASP A 162 -10.77 -18.82 8.11
C ASP A 162 -9.39 -18.23 7.77
N GLN A 163 -9.30 -16.91 7.69
CA GLN A 163 -8.06 -16.19 7.46
C GLN A 163 -7.60 -15.52 8.76
N PRO A 164 -6.30 -15.48 9.04
CA PRO A 164 -5.81 -14.73 10.17
C PRO A 164 -6.18 -13.24 9.96
N PHE A 165 -7.16 -12.79 10.76
CA PHE A 165 -7.62 -11.40 10.71
C PHE A 165 -6.45 -10.45 10.98
N ILE A 166 -6.40 -9.36 10.26
CA ILE A 166 -5.31 -8.40 10.29
C ILE A 166 -5.18 -7.66 11.62
N GLY A 167 -6.26 -7.53 12.41
CA GLY A 167 -6.13 -7.14 13.81
C GLY A 167 -5.24 -8.11 14.58
N GLU A 168 -5.28 -9.38 14.22
CA GLU A 168 -4.35 -10.41 14.66
C GLU A 168 -3.01 -10.33 13.94
N ILE A 169 -2.94 -9.95 12.67
CA ILE A 169 -1.68 -9.66 11.96
C ILE A 169 -0.98 -8.43 12.55
N MET A 170 -1.70 -7.42 13.00
CA MET A 170 -1.12 -6.29 13.75
C MET A 170 -0.85 -6.65 15.22
N ALA A 171 -1.64 -7.56 15.85
CA ALA A 171 -1.29 -8.23 17.09
C ALA A 171 -0.19 -9.29 16.89
N LEU A 172 0.04 -9.76 15.67
CA LEU A 172 1.12 -10.63 15.20
C LEU A 172 2.50 -9.97 15.16
N LEU A 173 2.59 -8.68 15.36
CA LEU A 173 3.83 -8.07 15.84
C LEU A 173 4.16 -8.50 17.28
N LYS A 174 3.26 -9.25 17.98
CA LYS A 174 3.48 -10.00 19.24
C LYS A 174 3.30 -11.52 19.10
N ARG A 175 3.69 -12.10 18.10
CA ARG A 175 3.43 -13.33 17.35
C ARG A 175 3.57 -14.67 18.04
N THR A 176 2.67 -15.63 17.64
CA THR A 176 2.95 -17.07 17.66
C THR A 176 3.54 -17.54 16.32
N PRO A 177 4.33 -18.64 16.30
CA PRO A 177 5.01 -19.13 15.09
C PRO A 177 4.08 -19.49 13.90
N GLU A 178 2.87 -20.00 14.17
CA GLU A 178 1.94 -20.43 13.11
C GLU A 178 1.26 -19.27 12.40
N GLN A 179 1.02 -18.18 13.12
CA GLN A 179 0.41 -16.97 12.61
C GLN A 179 1.36 -16.14 11.73
N ASN A 180 2.68 -16.32 11.89
CA ASN A 180 3.70 -15.71 11.04
C ASN A 180 3.74 -16.30 9.63
N ALA A 181 3.28 -17.53 9.44
CA ALA A 181 3.53 -18.25 8.21
C ALA A 181 2.91 -17.60 6.95
N ALA A 182 1.80 -16.87 7.06
CA ALA A 182 1.23 -16.15 5.91
C ALA A 182 1.97 -14.85 5.63
N PHE A 183 2.30 -14.08 6.67
CA PHE A 183 3.10 -12.86 6.52
C PHE A 183 4.54 -13.18 6.11
N GLU A 184 5.16 -14.21 6.73
CA GLU A 184 6.50 -14.66 6.36
C GLU A 184 6.55 -15.26 4.97
N ARG A 185 5.48 -15.94 4.50
CA ARG A 185 5.37 -16.34 3.10
C ARG A 185 5.34 -15.15 2.16
N CYS A 186 4.59 -14.09 2.50
CA CYS A 186 4.54 -12.87 1.70
C CYS A 186 5.86 -12.12 1.69
N VAL A 187 6.47 -11.92 2.87
CA VAL A 187 7.80 -11.29 3.00
C VAL A 187 8.88 -12.18 2.42
N GLY A 188 8.81 -13.49 2.64
CA GLY A 188 9.72 -14.48 2.07
C GLY A 188 9.64 -14.51 0.56
N PHE A 189 8.43 -14.52 -0.01
CA PHE A 189 8.21 -14.43 -1.45
C PHE A 189 8.82 -13.14 -2.04
N LEU A 190 8.58 -11.99 -1.42
CA LEU A 190 9.17 -10.72 -1.88
C LEU A 190 10.69 -10.72 -1.73
N ALA A 191 11.22 -11.30 -0.66
CA ALA A 191 12.67 -11.46 -0.47
C ALA A 191 13.27 -12.41 -1.51
N GLU A 192 12.64 -13.55 -1.80
CA GLU A 192 13.04 -14.49 -2.86
C GLU A 192 12.98 -13.84 -4.25
N MET A 193 11.94 -13.01 -4.51
CA MET A 193 11.84 -12.26 -5.75
C MET A 193 12.99 -11.24 -5.88
N ILE A 194 13.29 -10.52 -4.81
CA ILE A 194 14.42 -9.60 -4.77
C ILE A 194 15.73 -10.37 -4.97
N GLU A 195 15.96 -11.46 -4.26
CA GLU A 195 17.17 -12.29 -4.38
C GLU A 195 17.32 -12.90 -5.78
N LYS A 196 16.23 -13.45 -6.34
CA LYS A 196 16.20 -14.04 -7.68
C LYS A 196 16.57 -13.05 -8.79
N TYR A 197 16.18 -11.79 -8.62
CA TYR A 197 16.36 -10.76 -9.66
C TYR A 197 17.44 -9.72 -9.34
N SER A 198 17.96 -9.65 -8.10
CA SER A 198 19.02 -8.70 -7.70
C SER A 198 20.44 -9.09 -8.15
N GLY A 199 20.65 -10.30 -8.65
CA GLY A 199 21.96 -10.73 -9.07
C GLY A 199 22.42 -10.08 -10.37
N LYS A 200 23.18 -8.96 -10.29
CA LYS A 200 24.05 -8.36 -11.32
C LYS A 200 23.79 -6.90 -11.68
N VAL A 201 23.47 -6.01 -10.76
CA VAL A 201 23.42 -4.58 -11.09
C VAL A 201 24.29 -3.78 -10.11
N GLU A 202 25.27 -3.05 -10.63
CA GLU A 202 25.97 -2.02 -9.89
C GLU A 202 25.01 -0.84 -9.69
N PHE A 203 24.70 -0.51 -8.44
CA PHE A 203 23.83 0.62 -8.10
C PHE A 203 24.56 1.92 -8.38
N PRO A 204 23.94 2.91 -9.05
CA PRO A 204 24.48 4.24 -9.09
C PRO A 204 24.52 4.80 -7.66
N VAL A 205 25.71 5.20 -7.21
CA VAL A 205 25.88 5.87 -5.91
C VAL A 205 25.21 7.23 -6.01
N LEU A 206 24.08 7.41 -5.34
CA LEU A 206 23.45 8.74 -5.21
C LEU A 206 24.43 9.68 -4.46
N PRO A 207 24.56 10.94 -4.90
CA PRO A 207 25.39 11.91 -4.19
C PRO A 207 25.00 11.99 -2.71
N ALA A 208 25.97 12.07 -1.82
CA ALA A 208 25.78 12.04 -0.36
C ALA A 208 24.89 13.17 0.21
N ASP A 209 24.55 14.17 -0.61
CA ASP A 209 23.77 15.37 -0.20
C ASP A 209 22.28 15.30 -0.52
N SER A 210 21.76 14.20 -1.07
CA SER A 210 20.32 14.05 -1.28
C SER A 210 19.62 13.66 0.05
N LYS A 211 19.42 14.64 0.91
CA LYS A 211 18.53 14.53 2.09
C LYS A 211 17.08 14.48 1.63
N THR A 212 16.63 13.36 1.11
CA THR A 212 15.20 13.12 0.93
C THR A 212 14.63 12.61 2.25
N SER A 213 13.88 13.46 2.93
CA SER A 213 13.17 13.12 4.16
C SER A 213 11.98 12.21 3.82
N TRP A 214 12.14 10.91 4.00
CA TRP A 214 11.04 9.93 3.94
C TRP A 214 10.19 9.91 5.22
N ASP A 215 10.63 10.61 6.28
CA ASP A 215 9.97 10.61 7.59
C ASP A 215 8.66 11.43 7.63
N SER A 216 8.36 12.23 6.60
CA SER A 216 7.16 13.06 6.57
C SER A 216 5.90 12.36 6.07
N LEU A 217 6.00 11.14 5.51
CA LEU A 217 4.85 10.41 4.96
C LEU A 217 4.29 9.34 5.90
N SER A 218 4.95 9.04 7.02
CA SER A 218 4.56 7.93 7.91
C SER A 218 3.85 8.34 9.21
N ASN A 219 3.52 9.63 9.45
CA ASN A 219 2.84 10.01 10.70
C ASN A 219 1.93 11.24 10.56
N PRO A 220 0.62 11.08 10.25
CA PRO A 220 -0.35 12.15 10.40
C PRO A 220 -1.05 12.04 11.76
N SER A 221 -0.34 12.22 12.89
CA SER A 221 -1.01 12.48 14.18
C SER A 221 -0.01 12.79 15.28
N SER A 222 0.30 14.06 15.45
CA SER A 222 0.47 14.71 16.76
C SER A 222 0.74 16.20 16.55
N GLN A 223 -0.30 16.95 16.20
CA GLN A 223 -0.33 18.37 16.54
C GLN A 223 -1.08 18.48 17.86
N THR A 224 -0.33 18.53 18.95
CA THR A 224 -0.83 19.02 20.24
C THR A 224 -0.98 20.54 20.10
N ASN A 225 -2.22 20.99 20.20
CA ASN A 225 -2.54 22.40 20.42
C ASN A 225 -1.90 22.84 21.73
N SER A 226 -0.87 23.68 21.64
CA SER A 226 -0.44 24.51 22.75
C SER A 226 -1.29 25.77 22.72
N GLU A 227 -2.28 25.83 23.60
CA GLU A 227 -3.00 27.07 23.95
C GLU A 227 -2.01 28.03 24.64
N GLU A 228 -1.77 29.16 24.02
CA GLU A 228 -1.18 30.31 24.73
C GLU A 228 -2.27 31.01 25.52
N PRO A 229 -2.02 31.40 26.78
CA PRO A 229 -3.00 32.14 27.57
C PRO A 229 -3.05 33.62 27.13
N LEU A 230 -4.26 34.06 26.80
CA LEU A 230 -4.60 35.46 26.60
C LEU A 230 -4.37 36.22 27.92
N THR A 231 -3.36 37.07 27.98
CA THR A 231 -3.23 38.10 29.01
C THR A 231 -4.14 39.26 28.67
N ASN A 232 -5.14 39.47 29.51
CA ASN A 232 -5.92 40.68 29.60
C ASN A 232 -5.02 41.77 30.19
N ASP A 233 -4.78 42.84 29.44
CA ASP A 233 -4.41 44.14 30.03
C ASP A 233 -5.41 45.20 29.58
N MET A 234 -6.30 45.51 30.51
CA MET A 234 -7.04 46.77 30.56
C MET A 234 -6.15 47.82 31.25
N ALA A 235 -5.87 48.91 30.60
CA ALA A 235 -5.77 50.21 31.28
C ALA A 235 -5.68 51.39 30.29
N ALA A 236 -6.55 52.38 30.54
CA ALA A 236 -6.62 53.77 30.18
C ALA A 236 -7.05 54.13 28.77
#